data_45e1c327c74af6887c359a9264de5690
#
_entry.id   45e1c327c74af6887c359a9264de5690
#
_cell.length_a   1.000
_cell.length_b   1.000
_cell.length_c   1.000
_cell.angle_alpha   90.00
_cell.angle_beta   90.00
_cell.angle_gamma   90.00
#
_symmetry.space_group_name_H-M   'P 1'
#
loop_
_entity.id
_entity.type
_entity.pdbx_description
1 polymer ?
#
loop_
_entity_poly.entity_id
_entity_poly.type
_entity_poly.pdbx_seq_one_letter_code
_entity_poly.pdbx_strand_id
1 'polypeptide(L)'
;MARPSQPAPHGALSPYDGLSIGILSSVKGVGYGSGDLKMPIVTGQDAEVPSVKSMIAGEQYSTVFKDTRTLAGVTVKMVDALLSGSTPEINDTTTYDNGVKVVPSYLLEPVSVDLSNYEAVLVGSGYYTADQLK
;
A
#
# COMPACT_ATOMS: atom_id res chain seq x y z
N MET A 1 24.77 24.76 12.17
CA MET A 1 23.48 25.39 12.50
C MET A 1 22.69 24.41 13.35
N ALA A 2 22.35 24.75 14.59
CA ALA A 2 21.47 23.94 15.42
C ALA A 2 20.08 23.96 14.81
N ARG A 3 19.49 22.78 14.55
CA ARG A 3 18.10 22.68 14.18
C ARG A 3 17.22 23.17 15.34
N PRO A 4 16.15 23.94 15.09
CA PRO A 4 15.18 24.21 16.13
C PRO A 4 14.70 22.87 16.69
N SER A 5 14.50 22.82 18.01
CA SER A 5 14.05 21.63 18.75
C SER A 5 12.59 21.28 18.42
N GLN A 6 12.34 20.81 17.22
CA GLN A 6 11.06 20.20 16.90
C GLN A 6 11.05 18.78 17.48
N PRO A 7 9.93 18.35 18.08
CA PRO A 7 9.80 16.98 18.57
C PRO A 7 10.02 16.01 17.42
N ALA A 8 10.67 14.89 17.72
CA ALA A 8 10.90 13.82 16.74
C ALA A 8 9.55 13.29 16.22
N PRO A 9 9.38 13.09 14.90
CA PRO A 9 8.16 12.52 14.37
C PRO A 9 7.97 11.09 14.89
N HIS A 10 6.78 10.78 15.40
CA HIS A 10 6.42 9.44 15.83
C HIS A 10 5.97 8.55 14.69
N GLY A 11 5.47 9.14 13.60
CA GLY A 11 5.03 8.41 12.41
C GLY A 11 4.89 9.31 11.19
N ALA A 12 4.81 8.67 10.02
CA ALA A 12 4.53 9.28 8.74
C ALA A 12 3.51 8.43 7.99
N LEU A 13 2.35 9.00 7.69
CA LEU A 13 1.35 8.39 6.81
C LEU A 13 1.75 8.66 5.37
N SER A 14 2.27 7.65 4.70
CA SER A 14 2.67 7.75 3.30
C SER A 14 1.57 7.20 2.40
N PRO A 15 1.18 7.90 1.32
CA PRO A 15 0.09 7.47 0.45
C PRO A 15 0.47 6.33 -0.50
N TYR A 16 1.78 6.03 -0.67
CA TYR A 16 2.24 4.87 -1.42
C TYR A 16 3.71 4.52 -1.11
N ASP A 17 4.12 3.31 -1.46
CA ASP A 17 5.40 2.71 -1.08
C ASP A 17 6.64 3.43 -1.61
N GLY A 18 6.61 3.94 -2.82
CA GLY A 18 7.74 4.72 -3.36
C GLY A 18 8.05 5.96 -2.54
N LEU A 19 7.03 6.67 -2.03
CA LEU A 19 7.23 7.79 -1.09
C LEU A 19 7.70 7.28 0.28
N SER A 20 7.23 6.13 0.75
CA SER A 20 7.68 5.53 2.00
C SER A 20 9.18 5.27 1.99
N ILE A 21 9.71 4.72 0.91
CA ILE A 21 11.16 4.50 0.72
C ILE A 21 11.93 5.84 0.78
N GLY A 22 11.41 6.89 0.16
CA GLY A 22 12.00 8.24 0.23
C GLY A 22 12.01 8.80 1.66
N ILE A 23 10.90 8.63 2.40
CA ILE A 23 10.79 9.04 3.80
C ILE A 23 11.80 8.26 4.65
N LEU A 24 11.84 6.93 4.52
CA LEU A 24 12.78 6.07 5.25
C LEU A 24 14.23 6.48 5.00
N SER A 25 14.61 6.72 3.74
CA SER A 25 15.93 7.21 3.39
C SER A 25 16.25 8.54 4.08
N SER A 26 15.30 9.48 4.09
CA SER A 26 15.48 10.81 4.68
C SER A 26 15.64 10.75 6.19
N VAL A 27 14.80 9.98 6.89
CA VAL A 27 14.89 9.85 8.36
C VAL A 27 16.15 9.11 8.79
N LYS A 28 16.55 8.07 8.07
CA LYS A 28 17.83 7.37 8.30
C LYS A 28 19.01 8.30 8.09
N GLY A 29 18.98 9.15 7.07
CA GLY A 29 20.02 10.15 6.78
C GLY A 29 20.23 11.18 7.90
N VAL A 30 19.26 11.35 8.80
CA VAL A 30 19.38 12.23 9.98
C VAL A 30 19.48 11.45 11.29
N GLY A 31 19.71 10.13 11.23
CA GLY A 31 20.09 9.29 12.37
C GLY A 31 18.97 8.47 13.00
N TYR A 32 17.74 8.49 12.47
CA TYR A 32 16.70 7.60 12.95
C TYR A 32 17.03 6.13 12.68
N GLY A 33 16.63 5.25 13.58
CA GLY A 33 16.96 3.82 13.53
C GLY A 33 18.36 3.51 14.09
N SER A 34 19.08 4.51 14.62
CA SER A 34 20.39 4.33 15.27
C SER A 34 20.44 5.09 16.60
N GLY A 35 21.21 4.55 17.56
CA GLY A 35 21.34 5.12 18.89
C GLY A 35 19.98 5.25 19.61
N ASP A 36 19.73 6.42 20.18
CA ASP A 36 18.49 6.70 20.91
C ASP A 36 17.33 7.14 20.03
N LEU A 37 17.55 7.37 18.73
CA LEU A 37 16.53 7.80 17.79
C LEU A 37 15.83 6.59 17.17
N LYS A 38 14.66 6.24 17.71
CA LYS A 38 13.83 5.16 17.18
C LYS A 38 13.28 5.51 15.80
N MET A 39 13.13 4.47 14.95
CA MET A 39 12.47 4.62 13.66
C MET A 39 11.03 5.07 13.86
N PRO A 40 10.54 6.09 13.14
CA PRO A 40 9.13 6.43 13.15
C PRO A 40 8.29 5.34 12.49
N ILE A 41 7.01 5.25 12.84
CA ILE A 41 6.06 4.38 12.15
C ILE A 41 5.82 4.95 10.76
N VAL A 42 6.24 4.22 9.71
CA VAL A 42 6.03 4.62 8.33
C VAL A 42 5.08 3.63 7.67
N THR A 43 3.97 4.13 7.13
CA THR A 43 3.02 3.33 6.36
C THR A 43 3.29 3.46 4.86
N GLY A 44 2.62 2.64 4.05
CA GLY A 44 2.68 2.71 2.60
C GLY A 44 1.45 2.12 1.95
N GLN A 45 1.49 1.98 0.63
CA GLN A 45 0.46 1.36 -0.18
C GLN A 45 1.10 0.76 -1.43
N ASP A 46 0.52 -0.31 -1.94
CA ASP A 46 0.79 -1.08 -3.15
C ASP A 46 1.65 -2.33 -2.95
N ALA A 47 2.20 -2.55 -1.76
CA ALA A 47 3.02 -3.71 -1.41
C ALA A 47 4.17 -3.95 -2.40
N GLU A 48 4.86 -2.87 -2.80
CA GLU A 48 6.00 -2.96 -3.71
C GLU A 48 7.17 -3.73 -3.07
N VAL A 49 7.90 -4.50 -3.85
CA VAL A 49 9.01 -5.34 -3.37
C VAL A 49 10.00 -4.58 -2.47
N PRO A 50 10.50 -3.37 -2.82
CA PRO A 50 11.40 -2.63 -1.94
C PRO A 50 10.80 -2.30 -0.58
N SER A 51 9.52 -1.95 -0.54
CA SER A 51 8.78 -1.63 0.68
C SER A 51 8.55 -2.85 1.55
N VAL A 52 8.16 -3.97 0.94
CA VAL A 52 8.01 -5.24 1.66
C VAL A 52 9.35 -5.67 2.26
N LYS A 53 10.46 -5.52 1.55
CA LYS A 53 11.81 -5.77 2.09
C LYS A 53 12.14 -4.84 3.26
N SER A 54 11.82 -3.54 3.15
CA SER A 54 11.97 -2.58 4.27
C SER A 54 11.11 -2.96 5.47
N MET A 55 9.90 -3.49 5.24
CA MET A 55 9.02 -3.97 6.30
C MET A 55 9.61 -5.21 6.98
N ILE A 56 10.12 -6.18 6.21
CA ILE A 56 10.81 -7.37 6.73
C ILE A 56 12.06 -6.98 7.54
N ALA A 57 12.77 -5.94 7.12
CA ALA A 57 13.91 -5.38 7.85
C ALA A 57 13.52 -4.58 9.10
N GLY A 58 12.21 -4.40 9.39
CA GLY A 58 11.72 -3.64 10.54
C GLY A 58 11.80 -2.11 10.38
N GLU A 59 11.97 -1.61 9.17
CA GLU A 59 12.10 -0.18 8.88
C GLU A 59 10.75 0.46 8.51
N GLN A 60 9.95 -0.18 7.66
CA GLN A 60 8.58 0.21 7.37
C GLN A 60 7.62 -0.60 8.24
N TYR A 61 6.54 0.03 8.69
CA TYR A 61 5.59 -0.63 9.59
C TYR A 61 4.56 -1.48 8.83
N SER A 62 3.96 -0.91 7.77
CA SER A 62 2.91 -1.57 7.01
C SER A 62 2.78 -1.02 5.61
N THR A 63 2.09 -1.76 4.76
CA THR A 63 1.62 -1.32 3.44
C THR A 63 0.19 -1.79 3.21
N VAL A 64 -0.51 -1.22 2.24
CA VAL A 64 -1.84 -1.67 1.82
C VAL A 64 -1.72 -2.40 0.49
N PHE A 65 -2.10 -3.68 0.48
CA PHE A 65 -2.09 -4.52 -0.70
C PHE A 65 -3.43 -4.49 -1.43
N LYS A 66 -3.37 -4.32 -2.73
CA LYS A 66 -4.49 -4.46 -3.66
C LYS A 66 -4.07 -5.44 -4.75
N ASP A 67 -4.72 -6.60 -4.82
CA ASP A 67 -4.34 -7.62 -5.82
C ASP A 67 -4.65 -7.13 -7.23
N THR A 68 -3.61 -6.70 -7.94
CA THR A 68 -3.73 -6.16 -9.30
C THR A 68 -4.20 -7.21 -10.31
N ARG A 69 -4.01 -8.52 -10.04
CA ARG A 69 -4.51 -9.62 -10.87
C ARG A 69 -6.05 -9.69 -10.82
N THR A 70 -6.60 -9.56 -9.60
CA THR A 70 -8.05 -9.51 -9.40
C THR A 70 -8.63 -8.24 -10.02
N LEU A 71 -7.98 -7.08 -9.80
CA LEU A 71 -8.40 -5.81 -10.39
C LEU A 71 -8.43 -5.88 -11.92
N ALA A 72 -7.40 -6.42 -12.54
CA ALA A 72 -7.34 -6.61 -14.00
C ALA A 72 -8.48 -7.52 -14.49
N GLY A 73 -8.72 -8.64 -13.79
CA GLY A 73 -9.79 -9.57 -14.14
C GLY A 73 -11.18 -8.94 -14.10
N VAL A 74 -11.46 -8.17 -13.04
CA VAL A 74 -12.74 -7.42 -12.92
C VAL A 74 -12.85 -6.37 -14.02
N THR A 75 -11.79 -5.61 -14.27
CA THR A 75 -11.77 -4.58 -15.31
C THR A 75 -12.09 -5.16 -16.68
N VAL A 76 -11.46 -6.27 -17.05
CA VAL A 76 -11.72 -6.94 -18.34
C VAL A 76 -13.18 -7.39 -18.45
N LYS A 77 -13.75 -7.99 -17.39
CA LYS A 77 -15.16 -8.40 -17.37
C LYS A 77 -16.11 -7.20 -17.54
N MET A 78 -15.81 -6.08 -16.88
CA MET A 78 -16.63 -4.86 -17.01
C MET A 78 -16.59 -4.30 -18.44
N VAL A 79 -15.40 -4.25 -19.05
CA VAL A 79 -15.24 -3.81 -20.45
C VAL A 79 -15.97 -4.73 -21.40
N ASP A 80 -15.85 -6.04 -21.24
CA ASP A 80 -16.56 -7.03 -22.09
C ASP A 80 -18.08 -6.88 -21.98
N ALA A 81 -18.61 -6.71 -20.76
CA ALA A 81 -20.02 -6.43 -20.56
C ALA A 81 -20.49 -5.19 -21.32
N LEU A 82 -19.75 -4.08 -21.23
CA LEU A 82 -20.07 -2.84 -21.93
C LEU A 82 -20.02 -3.01 -23.45
N LEU A 83 -18.99 -3.69 -23.98
CA LEU A 83 -18.86 -3.93 -25.41
C LEU A 83 -19.95 -4.84 -25.98
N SER A 84 -20.42 -5.80 -25.17
CA SER A 84 -21.54 -6.70 -25.54
C SER A 84 -22.93 -6.08 -25.33
N GLY A 85 -23.02 -4.84 -24.84
CA GLY A 85 -24.28 -4.18 -24.51
C GLY A 85 -24.97 -4.71 -23.24
N SER A 86 -24.23 -5.46 -22.42
CA SER A 86 -24.70 -5.97 -21.13
C SER A 86 -24.40 -4.97 -20.01
N THR A 87 -25.03 -5.17 -18.84
CA THR A 87 -24.75 -4.36 -17.66
C THR A 87 -23.56 -4.95 -16.90
N PRO A 88 -22.51 -4.17 -16.63
CA PRO A 88 -21.40 -4.62 -15.78
C PRO A 88 -21.87 -4.99 -14.37
N GLU A 89 -21.21 -5.97 -13.78
CA GLU A 89 -21.39 -6.28 -12.35
C GLU A 89 -20.89 -5.12 -11.49
N ILE A 90 -21.66 -4.72 -10.49
CA ILE A 90 -21.35 -3.69 -9.52
C ILE A 90 -21.69 -4.17 -8.11
N ASN A 91 -20.97 -3.72 -7.09
CA ASN A 91 -21.22 -4.04 -5.69
C ASN A 91 -21.37 -2.79 -4.81
N ASP A 92 -21.20 -1.59 -5.37
CA ASP A 92 -21.38 -0.33 -4.67
C ASP A 92 -22.11 0.70 -5.54
N THR A 93 -23.16 1.31 -4.97
CA THR A 93 -23.97 2.35 -5.61
C THR A 93 -24.13 3.60 -4.74
N THR A 94 -23.31 3.75 -3.69
CA THR A 94 -23.52 4.78 -2.67
C THR A 94 -22.25 5.54 -2.30
N THR A 95 -21.08 4.92 -2.40
CA THR A 95 -19.85 5.46 -1.80
C THR A 95 -19.18 6.55 -2.64
N TYR A 96 -19.19 6.42 -3.96
CA TYR A 96 -18.44 7.31 -4.84
C TYR A 96 -19.32 8.32 -5.54
N ASP A 97 -19.44 9.52 -4.95
CA ASP A 97 -20.08 10.68 -5.58
C ASP A 97 -18.99 11.57 -6.21
N ASN A 98 -19.10 11.81 -7.52
CA ASN A 98 -18.18 12.68 -8.26
C ASN A 98 -18.66 14.14 -8.36
N GLY A 99 -19.68 14.54 -7.59
CA GLY A 99 -20.29 15.86 -7.61
C GLY A 99 -21.34 16.06 -8.73
N VAL A 100 -21.51 15.08 -9.61
CA VAL A 100 -22.54 15.06 -10.66
C VAL A 100 -23.54 13.93 -10.39
N LYS A 101 -23.02 12.77 -10.00
CA LYS A 101 -23.79 11.59 -9.64
C LYS A 101 -22.98 10.64 -8.80
N VAL A 102 -23.67 9.75 -8.09
CA VAL A 102 -23.04 8.56 -7.52
C VAL A 102 -22.64 7.63 -8.67
N VAL A 103 -21.34 7.25 -8.70
CA VAL A 103 -20.76 6.40 -9.74
C VAL A 103 -20.91 4.94 -9.30
N PRO A 104 -21.73 4.11 -9.98
CA PRO A 104 -21.79 2.69 -9.70
C PRO A 104 -20.42 2.06 -9.88
N SER A 105 -19.96 1.31 -8.87
CA SER A 105 -18.58 0.82 -8.81
C SER A 105 -18.53 -0.66 -8.44
N TYR A 106 -17.47 -1.33 -8.87
CA TYR A 106 -17.07 -2.63 -8.34
C TYR A 106 -15.83 -2.44 -7.48
N LEU A 107 -16.00 -2.51 -6.17
CA LEU A 107 -14.94 -2.27 -5.20
C LEU A 107 -14.31 -3.59 -4.78
N LEU A 108 -12.98 -3.64 -4.80
CA LEU A 108 -12.19 -4.75 -4.28
C LEU A 108 -11.67 -4.39 -2.89
N GLU A 109 -11.70 -5.36 -1.98
CA GLU A 109 -11.24 -5.20 -0.61
C GLU A 109 -9.72 -5.03 -0.58
N PRO A 110 -9.19 -3.92 -0.08
CA PRO A 110 -7.76 -3.79 0.18
C PRO A 110 -7.36 -4.54 1.45
N VAL A 111 -6.14 -5.04 1.50
CA VAL A 111 -5.61 -5.79 2.64
C VAL A 111 -4.48 -5.01 3.29
N SER A 112 -4.59 -4.74 4.58
CA SER A 112 -3.45 -4.22 5.35
C SER A 112 -2.42 -5.32 5.54
N VAL A 113 -1.18 -5.04 5.16
CA VAL A 113 -0.06 -5.98 5.24
C VAL A 113 1.01 -5.42 6.16
N ASP A 114 1.43 -6.23 7.10
CA ASP A 114 2.53 -5.96 8.02
C ASP A 114 3.40 -7.22 8.21
N LEU A 115 4.36 -7.14 9.14
CA LEU A 115 5.29 -8.23 9.41
C LEU A 115 4.59 -9.53 9.88
N SER A 116 3.38 -9.43 10.42
CA SER A 116 2.65 -10.60 10.95
C SER A 116 1.93 -11.41 9.87
N ASN A 117 1.62 -10.81 8.70
CA ASN A 117 0.79 -11.46 7.69
C ASN A 117 1.34 -11.42 6.26
N TYR A 118 2.48 -10.76 5.99
CA TYR A 118 3.00 -10.60 4.63
C TYR A 118 3.25 -11.94 3.91
N GLU A 119 3.71 -12.97 4.64
CA GLU A 119 3.94 -14.29 4.05
C GLU A 119 2.63 -14.91 3.54
N ALA A 120 1.59 -14.90 4.37
CA ALA A 120 0.29 -15.46 3.99
C ALA A 120 -0.36 -14.67 2.85
N VAL A 121 -0.33 -13.33 2.94
CA VAL A 121 -1.02 -12.45 1.98
C VAL A 121 -0.27 -12.36 0.65
N LEU A 122 1.05 -12.20 0.66
CA LEU A 122 1.81 -11.93 -0.57
C LEU A 122 2.44 -13.20 -1.16
N VAL A 123 2.99 -14.08 -0.34
CA VAL A 123 3.64 -15.32 -0.82
C VAL A 123 2.62 -16.45 -0.94
N GLY A 124 1.81 -16.66 0.09
CA GLY A 124 0.80 -17.71 0.12
C GLY A 124 -0.27 -17.55 -0.97
N SER A 125 -0.59 -16.30 -1.37
CA SER A 125 -1.48 -16.02 -2.51
C SER A 125 -0.82 -16.23 -3.87
N GLY A 126 0.49 -16.45 -3.93
CA GLY A 126 1.26 -16.53 -5.17
C GLY A 126 1.43 -15.18 -5.89
N TYR A 127 1.26 -14.06 -5.19
CA TYR A 127 1.52 -12.74 -5.76
C TYR A 127 3.02 -12.49 -5.91
N TYR A 128 3.80 -12.82 -4.89
CA TYR A 128 5.26 -12.87 -4.92
C TYR A 128 5.79 -14.27 -4.58
N THR A 129 6.99 -14.56 -5.05
CA THR A 129 7.77 -15.68 -4.53
C THR A 129 8.55 -15.23 -3.30
N ALA A 130 8.87 -16.17 -2.40
CA ALA A 130 9.72 -15.86 -1.24
C ALA A 130 11.09 -15.31 -1.65
N ASP A 131 11.64 -15.73 -2.79
CA ASP A 131 12.94 -15.26 -3.29
C ASP A 131 12.91 -13.79 -3.75
N GLN A 132 11.78 -13.30 -4.23
CA GLN A 132 11.63 -11.88 -4.58
C GLN A 132 11.69 -10.97 -3.36
N LEU A 133 11.36 -11.49 -2.18
CA LEU A 133 11.29 -10.74 -0.93
C LEU A 133 12.53 -10.88 -0.02
N LYS A 134 13.53 -11.63 -0.47
CA LYS A 134 14.84 -11.73 0.21
C LYS A 134 15.76 -10.55 -0.11
#